data_36eef76d792e64271e15c5865a041958
#
_entry.id   36eef76d792e64271e15c5865a041958
#
_cell.length_a   1.000
_cell.length_b   1.000
_cell.length_c   1.000
_cell.angle_alpha   90.00
_cell.angle_beta   90.00
_cell.angle_gamma   90.00
#
_symmetry.space_group_name_H-M   'P 1'
#
loop_
_entity.id
_entity.type
_entity.pdbx_description
1 polymer ?
#
loop_
_entity_poly.entity_id
_entity_poly.type
_entity_poly.pdbx_seq_one_letter_code
_entity_poly.pdbx_strand_id
1 'polypeptide(L)'
;MTAETLPPESGRGDAKRRAIIDVAHDVFLAQGYAATSMSEIAAKVGGSKGTLYNHFRSKEELFSAFMNDVCVAQAAIYFDPLRPIGDGRSVRDSLIDLGVTLLDFLQQPDIMAVHRLVVAEVGRFPELGSLFYENGPKRGEIRFAEIFREAMAKGLLPPADPHMTGQRLKDLVMSDIYMRRMWGVLDGFGPAQTRAHVAESVDIFLRAFGPAAL
;
A
#
# COMPACT_ATOMS: atom_id res chain seq x y z
N MET A 1 14.00 -25.97 40.11
CA MET A 1 14.12 -26.34 38.70
C MET A 1 12.80 -26.00 38.06
N THR A 2 12.69 -24.81 37.51
CA THR A 2 11.51 -24.32 36.77
C THR A 2 11.66 -24.75 35.31
N ALA A 3 10.76 -25.60 34.85
CA ALA A 3 10.70 -26.00 33.44
C ALA A 3 10.28 -24.81 32.60
N GLU A 4 11.18 -24.33 31.78
CA GLU A 4 10.96 -23.31 30.77
C GLU A 4 10.07 -23.93 29.68
N THR A 5 8.79 -23.52 29.64
CA THR A 5 7.80 -23.98 28.65
C THR A 5 8.19 -23.38 27.31
N LEU A 6 8.69 -24.18 26.38
CA LEU A 6 8.94 -23.81 25.00
C LEU A 6 7.61 -23.36 24.34
N PRO A 7 7.59 -22.25 23.57
CA PRO A 7 6.38 -21.84 22.87
C PRO A 7 5.92 -22.91 21.88
N PRO A 8 4.59 -23.01 21.60
CA PRO A 8 4.03 -24.03 20.72
C PRO A 8 4.66 -23.97 19.31
N GLU A 9 4.79 -25.12 18.65
CA GLU A 9 5.48 -25.28 17.35
C GLU A 9 4.92 -24.34 16.23
N SER A 10 3.64 -24.00 16.28
CA SER A 10 3.01 -22.99 15.39
C SER A 10 3.68 -21.61 15.51
N GLY A 11 3.98 -21.16 16.71
CA GLY A 11 4.61 -19.85 16.91
C GLY A 11 6.06 -19.76 16.43
N ARG A 12 6.79 -20.89 16.42
CA ARG A 12 8.17 -20.93 15.88
C ARG A 12 8.19 -20.88 14.35
N GLY A 13 7.25 -21.55 13.70
CA GLY A 13 7.09 -21.51 12.24
C GLY A 13 6.77 -20.11 11.75
N ASP A 14 5.84 -19.44 12.42
CA ASP A 14 5.42 -18.07 12.08
C ASP A 14 6.53 -17.04 12.33
N ALA A 15 7.26 -17.16 13.45
CA ALA A 15 8.41 -16.29 13.73
C ALA A 15 9.54 -16.48 12.69
N LYS A 16 9.81 -17.71 12.26
CA LYS A 16 10.81 -17.97 11.21
C LYS A 16 10.35 -17.46 9.85
N ARG A 17 9.08 -17.66 9.52
CA ARG A 17 8.48 -17.12 8.29
C ARG A 17 8.58 -15.58 8.25
N ARG A 18 8.30 -14.91 9.35
CA ARG A 18 8.44 -13.46 9.49
C ARG A 18 9.89 -13.02 9.28
N ALA A 19 10.85 -13.64 9.97
CA ALA A 19 12.26 -13.32 9.81
C ALA A 19 12.77 -13.50 8.36
N ILE A 20 12.22 -14.47 7.63
CA ILE A 20 12.53 -14.64 6.18
C ILE A 20 12.01 -13.46 5.39
N ILE A 21 10.78 -12.99 5.64
CA ILE A 21 10.19 -11.84 4.94
C ILE A 21 10.98 -10.57 5.24
N ASP A 22 11.37 -10.33 6.50
CA ASP A 22 12.15 -9.16 6.90
C ASP A 22 13.51 -9.11 6.19
N VAL A 23 14.22 -10.23 6.11
CA VAL A 23 15.49 -10.32 5.35
C VAL A 23 15.25 -10.17 3.86
N ALA A 24 14.17 -10.74 3.31
CA ALA A 24 13.83 -10.61 1.90
C ALA A 24 13.50 -9.16 1.53
N HIS A 25 12.82 -8.42 2.41
CA HIS A 25 12.56 -6.99 2.29
C HIS A 25 13.86 -6.22 2.04
N ASP A 26 14.83 -6.37 2.96
CA ASP A 26 16.10 -5.66 2.86
C ASP A 26 16.89 -6.03 1.59
N VAL A 27 16.89 -7.32 1.23
CA VAL A 27 17.62 -7.79 0.05
C VAL A 27 16.98 -7.34 -1.25
N PHE A 28 15.64 -7.45 -1.38
CA PHE A 28 14.94 -7.00 -2.58
C PHE A 28 15.07 -5.49 -2.81
N LEU A 29 14.96 -4.68 -1.76
CA LEU A 29 15.10 -3.24 -1.87
C LEU A 29 16.54 -2.79 -2.14
N ALA A 30 17.55 -3.52 -1.60
CA ALA A 30 18.96 -3.16 -1.78
C ALA A 30 19.51 -3.47 -3.17
N GLN A 31 19.14 -4.61 -3.78
CA GLN A 31 19.78 -5.10 -5.00
C GLN A 31 18.80 -5.45 -6.13
N GLY A 32 17.51 -5.28 -5.92
CA GLY A 32 16.48 -5.61 -6.92
C GLY A 32 16.07 -7.08 -6.93
N TYR A 33 15.00 -7.36 -7.67
CA TYR A 33 14.47 -8.72 -7.80
C TYR A 33 15.41 -9.65 -8.59
N ALA A 34 15.96 -9.16 -9.71
CA ALA A 34 16.80 -9.97 -10.59
C ALA A 34 18.05 -10.53 -9.88
N ALA A 35 18.77 -9.66 -9.14
CA ALA A 35 20.02 -10.02 -8.47
C ALA A 35 19.82 -10.86 -7.20
N THR A 36 18.63 -10.86 -6.61
CA THR A 36 18.32 -11.61 -5.39
C THR A 36 18.19 -13.10 -5.65
N SER A 37 18.82 -13.92 -4.80
CA SER A 37 18.69 -15.37 -4.82
C SER A 37 18.14 -15.94 -3.51
N MET A 38 17.38 -17.05 -3.60
CA MET A 38 16.88 -17.79 -2.43
C MET A 38 18.02 -18.28 -1.54
N SER A 39 19.18 -18.60 -2.12
CA SER A 39 20.35 -19.07 -1.36
C SER A 39 20.97 -17.97 -0.50
N GLU A 40 21.04 -16.76 -1.01
CA GLU A 40 21.51 -15.58 -0.27
C GLU A 40 20.58 -15.24 0.89
N ILE A 41 19.26 -15.21 0.65
CA ILE A 41 18.29 -14.97 1.71
C ILE A 41 18.39 -16.03 2.81
N ALA A 42 18.52 -17.32 2.44
CA ALA A 42 18.70 -18.40 3.41
C ALA A 42 19.95 -18.19 4.28
N ALA A 43 21.08 -17.81 3.68
CA ALA A 43 22.32 -17.53 4.40
C ALA A 43 22.17 -16.35 5.37
N LYS A 44 21.53 -15.25 4.94
CA LYS A 44 21.30 -14.07 5.79
C LYS A 44 20.33 -14.34 6.96
N VAL A 45 19.32 -15.19 6.76
CA VAL A 45 18.40 -15.62 7.83
C VAL A 45 19.05 -16.56 8.85
N GLY A 46 20.26 -17.07 8.57
CA GLY A 46 20.94 -18.05 9.43
C GLY A 46 20.24 -19.41 9.40
N GLY A 47 19.78 -19.84 8.21
CA GLY A 47 19.11 -21.12 8.00
C GLY A 47 19.66 -21.89 6.80
N SER A 48 19.29 -23.17 6.68
CA SER A 48 19.58 -23.95 5.48
C SER A 48 18.67 -23.53 4.31
N LYS A 49 19.13 -23.79 3.09
CA LYS A 49 18.34 -23.63 1.89
C LYS A 49 17.03 -24.44 1.95
N GLY A 50 17.09 -25.67 2.52
CA GLY A 50 15.92 -26.50 2.76
C GLY A 50 14.90 -25.85 3.70
N THR A 51 15.36 -25.19 4.76
CA THR A 51 14.48 -24.46 5.68
C THR A 51 13.73 -23.34 4.96
N LEU A 52 14.41 -22.57 4.09
CA LEU A 52 13.75 -21.52 3.32
C LEU A 52 12.68 -22.09 2.37
N TYR A 53 13.01 -23.17 1.65
CA TYR A 53 12.07 -23.80 0.71
C TYR A 53 10.87 -24.48 1.39
N ASN A 54 10.95 -24.80 2.68
CA ASN A 54 9.81 -25.27 3.46
C ASN A 54 8.78 -24.15 3.72
N HIS A 55 9.22 -22.88 3.75
CA HIS A 55 8.35 -21.71 3.96
C HIS A 55 7.91 -21.05 2.66
N PHE A 56 8.75 -21.04 1.64
CA PHE A 56 8.50 -20.39 0.36
C PHE A 56 9.08 -21.25 -0.77
N ARG A 57 8.19 -21.74 -1.64
CA ARG A 57 8.55 -22.68 -2.71
C ARG A 57 9.35 -22.04 -3.84
N SER A 58 9.25 -20.70 -3.99
CA SER A 58 9.92 -19.96 -5.05
C SER A 58 10.23 -18.53 -4.61
N LYS A 59 11.04 -17.84 -5.42
CA LYS A 59 11.36 -16.42 -5.22
C LYS A 59 10.12 -15.54 -5.45
N GLU A 60 9.26 -15.93 -6.38
CA GLU A 60 7.99 -15.26 -6.65
C GLU A 60 7.03 -15.34 -5.46
N GLU A 61 6.92 -16.52 -4.82
CA GLU A 61 6.10 -16.69 -3.61
C GLU A 61 6.63 -15.82 -2.45
N LEU A 62 7.94 -15.79 -2.26
CA LEU A 62 8.58 -14.94 -1.25
C LEU A 62 8.39 -13.45 -1.57
N PHE A 63 8.51 -13.07 -2.84
CA PHE A 63 8.28 -11.70 -3.28
C PHE A 63 6.81 -11.29 -3.09
N SER A 64 5.85 -12.15 -3.39
CA SER A 64 4.43 -11.92 -3.10
C SER A 64 4.17 -11.71 -1.60
N ALA A 65 4.81 -12.52 -0.75
CA ALA A 65 4.70 -12.37 0.71
C ALA A 65 5.30 -11.05 1.20
N PHE A 66 6.45 -10.65 0.66
CA PHE A 66 7.07 -9.35 0.91
C PHE A 66 6.15 -8.19 0.46
N MET A 67 5.58 -8.25 -0.76
CA MET A 67 4.62 -7.25 -1.24
C MET A 67 3.41 -7.14 -0.32
N ASN A 68 2.84 -8.27 0.07
CA ASN A 68 1.70 -8.31 0.97
C ASN A 68 2.04 -7.67 2.32
N ASP A 69 3.22 -7.96 2.86
CA ASP A 69 3.66 -7.41 4.14
C ASP A 69 3.80 -5.88 4.08
N VAL A 70 4.50 -5.36 3.08
CA VAL A 70 4.68 -3.91 2.92
C VAL A 70 3.36 -3.22 2.61
N CYS A 71 2.58 -3.71 1.64
CA CYS A 71 1.37 -3.02 1.22
C CYS A 71 0.23 -3.15 2.22
N VAL A 72 0.02 -4.34 2.82
CA VAL A 72 -1.14 -4.59 3.71
C VAL A 72 -0.89 -4.05 5.10
N ALA A 73 0.30 -4.27 5.67
CA ALA A 73 0.61 -3.77 7.01
C ALA A 73 0.58 -2.23 7.04
N GLN A 74 1.17 -1.59 6.04
CA GLN A 74 1.11 -0.13 5.92
C GLN A 74 -0.31 0.37 5.65
N ALA A 75 -1.06 -0.28 4.76
CA ALA A 75 -2.45 0.10 4.49
C ALA A 75 -3.33 0.03 5.73
N ALA A 76 -3.19 -0.99 6.58
CA ALA A 76 -3.93 -1.10 7.83
C ALA A 76 -3.66 0.09 8.76
N ILE A 77 -2.40 0.53 8.89
CA ILE A 77 -2.05 1.70 9.72
C ILE A 77 -2.75 2.98 9.23
N TYR A 78 -2.84 3.17 7.93
CA TYR A 78 -3.38 4.40 7.34
C TYR A 78 -4.90 4.36 7.13
N PHE A 79 -5.47 3.23 6.70
CA PHE A 79 -6.86 3.18 6.25
C PHE A 79 -7.85 2.58 7.25
N ASP A 80 -7.40 1.76 8.23
CA ASP A 80 -8.30 1.21 9.25
C ASP A 80 -8.89 2.28 10.19
N PRO A 81 -8.13 3.35 10.56
CA PRO A 81 -8.67 4.43 11.40
C PRO A 81 -9.60 5.40 10.66
N LEU A 82 -9.78 5.26 9.33
CA LEU A 82 -10.60 6.20 8.55
C LEU A 82 -12.06 6.16 8.98
N ARG A 83 -12.58 7.35 9.26
CA ARG A 83 -14.01 7.53 9.53
C ARG A 83 -14.81 7.52 8.23
N PRO A 84 -16.07 7.07 8.26
CA PRO A 84 -16.96 7.21 7.11
C PRO A 84 -17.11 8.66 6.66
N ILE A 85 -17.31 8.88 5.37
CA ILE A 85 -17.60 10.22 4.84
C ILE A 85 -18.89 10.74 5.53
N GLY A 86 -18.84 11.98 6.05
CA GLY A 86 -19.96 12.64 6.69
C GLY A 86 -20.23 12.21 8.13
N ASP A 87 -19.29 11.53 8.80
CA ASP A 87 -19.39 11.18 10.23
C ASP A 87 -19.20 12.42 11.12
N GLY A 88 -20.27 13.20 11.27
CA GLY A 88 -20.28 14.46 12.05
C GLY A 88 -19.47 15.62 11.43
N ARG A 89 -18.97 15.45 10.20
CA ARG A 89 -18.16 16.44 9.47
C ARG A 89 -18.74 16.69 8.07
N SER A 90 -18.30 17.77 7.44
CA SER A 90 -18.65 18.01 6.04
C SER A 90 -18.09 16.90 5.12
N VAL A 91 -18.78 16.67 3.99
CA VAL A 91 -18.28 15.77 2.95
C VAL A 91 -16.89 16.22 2.49
N ARG A 92 -16.70 17.54 2.31
CA ARG A 92 -15.42 18.14 1.93
C ARG A 92 -14.30 17.77 2.90
N ASP A 93 -14.49 17.98 4.21
CA ASP A 93 -13.45 17.68 5.21
C ASP A 93 -13.15 16.19 5.29
N SER A 94 -14.17 15.34 5.17
CA SER A 94 -14.00 13.89 5.13
C SER A 94 -13.18 13.44 3.91
N LEU A 95 -13.41 14.03 2.74
CA LEU A 95 -12.64 13.74 1.53
C LEU A 95 -11.21 14.28 1.61
N ILE A 96 -11.00 15.44 2.26
CA ILE A 96 -9.65 15.96 2.53
C ILE A 96 -8.87 14.99 3.41
N ASP A 97 -9.45 14.51 4.50
CA ASP A 97 -8.77 13.57 5.39
C ASP A 97 -8.47 12.22 4.68
N LEU A 98 -9.39 11.73 3.85
CA LEU A 98 -9.16 10.55 3.02
C LEU A 98 -8.00 10.77 2.03
N GLY A 99 -7.98 11.90 1.34
CA GLY A 99 -6.93 12.24 0.38
C GLY A 99 -5.55 12.46 1.03
N VAL A 100 -5.52 13.11 2.21
CA VAL A 100 -4.28 13.27 3.00
C VAL A 100 -3.75 11.90 3.41
N THR A 101 -4.62 11.04 3.94
CA THR A 101 -4.25 9.67 4.32
C THR A 101 -3.67 8.89 3.14
N LEU A 102 -4.32 8.98 1.97
CA LEU A 102 -3.83 8.33 0.74
C LEU A 102 -2.44 8.84 0.34
N LEU A 103 -2.27 10.18 0.31
CA LEU A 103 -1.02 10.77 -0.15
C LEU A 103 0.12 10.50 0.84
N ASP A 104 -0.15 10.56 2.15
CA ASP A 104 0.83 10.22 3.18
C ASP A 104 1.23 8.73 3.10
N PHE A 105 0.27 7.83 2.87
CA PHE A 105 0.56 6.41 2.61
C PHE A 105 1.47 6.22 1.39
N LEU A 106 1.10 6.81 0.26
CA LEU A 106 1.85 6.67 -0.99
C LEU A 106 3.25 7.30 -0.93
N GLN A 107 3.46 8.27 -0.03
CA GLN A 107 4.76 8.91 0.19
C GLN A 107 5.68 8.12 1.14
N GLN A 108 5.22 7.04 1.77
CA GLN A 108 6.07 6.24 2.65
C GLN A 108 7.30 5.71 1.89
N PRO A 109 8.49 5.76 2.49
CA PRO A 109 9.74 5.33 1.84
C PRO A 109 9.66 3.91 1.27
N ASP A 110 9.11 2.97 2.03
CA ASP A 110 9.01 1.57 1.61
C ASP A 110 8.02 1.38 0.46
N ILE A 111 6.88 2.09 0.49
CA ILE A 111 5.89 2.08 -0.60
C ILE A 111 6.53 2.62 -1.89
N MET A 112 7.25 3.73 -1.81
CA MET A 112 7.95 4.31 -2.95
C MET A 112 9.09 3.40 -3.46
N ALA A 113 9.83 2.76 -2.56
CA ALA A 113 10.89 1.83 -2.92
C ALA A 113 10.35 0.60 -3.65
N VAL A 114 9.25 0.03 -3.16
CA VAL A 114 8.54 -1.08 -3.80
C VAL A 114 8.04 -0.69 -5.20
N HIS A 115 7.41 0.47 -5.36
CA HIS A 115 6.97 0.95 -6.67
C HIS A 115 8.13 1.06 -7.66
N ARG A 116 9.27 1.65 -7.24
CA ARG A 116 10.46 1.76 -8.07
C ARG A 116 11.02 0.39 -8.46
N LEU A 117 11.08 -0.54 -7.49
CA LEU A 117 11.53 -1.90 -7.71
C LEU A 117 10.68 -2.60 -8.78
N VAL A 118 9.36 -2.54 -8.67
CA VAL A 118 8.46 -3.16 -9.65
C VAL A 118 8.62 -2.52 -11.03
N VAL A 119 8.62 -1.19 -11.12
CA VAL A 119 8.77 -0.48 -12.39
C VAL A 119 10.10 -0.80 -13.06
N ALA A 120 11.19 -0.94 -12.29
CA ALA A 120 12.51 -1.28 -12.83
C ALA A 120 12.59 -2.72 -13.39
N GLU A 121 11.83 -3.64 -12.82
CA GLU A 121 11.95 -5.07 -13.12
C GLU A 121 10.82 -5.64 -13.99
N VAL A 122 9.66 -4.98 -14.07
CA VAL A 122 8.46 -5.50 -14.75
C VAL A 122 8.67 -5.76 -16.24
N GLY A 123 9.56 -5.03 -16.89
CA GLY A 123 9.90 -5.28 -18.29
C GLY A 123 10.60 -6.62 -18.52
N ARG A 124 11.29 -7.15 -17.51
CA ARG A 124 11.99 -8.45 -17.53
C ARG A 124 11.18 -9.56 -16.86
N PHE A 125 10.39 -9.21 -15.86
CA PHE A 125 9.59 -10.11 -15.02
C PHE A 125 8.14 -9.60 -14.96
N PRO A 126 7.32 -9.79 -16.01
CA PRO A 126 5.95 -9.24 -16.07
C PRO A 126 5.04 -9.68 -14.93
N GLU A 127 5.30 -10.87 -14.36
CA GLU A 127 4.57 -11.40 -13.20
C GLU A 127 4.65 -10.49 -11.96
N LEU A 128 5.73 -9.72 -11.80
CA LEU A 128 5.89 -8.79 -10.68
C LEU A 128 4.83 -7.68 -10.70
N GLY A 129 4.44 -7.24 -11.90
CA GLY A 129 3.37 -6.24 -12.06
C GLY A 129 2.03 -6.77 -11.54
N SER A 130 1.68 -8.03 -11.90
CA SER A 130 0.47 -8.68 -11.40
C SER A 130 0.51 -8.91 -9.90
N LEU A 131 1.63 -9.41 -9.37
CA LEU A 131 1.81 -9.61 -7.93
C LEU A 131 1.68 -8.28 -7.15
N PHE A 132 2.29 -7.22 -7.64
CA PHE A 132 2.19 -5.90 -7.03
C PHE A 132 0.75 -5.38 -7.04
N TYR A 133 0.08 -5.42 -8.21
CA TYR A 133 -1.28 -4.92 -8.36
C TYR A 133 -2.27 -5.65 -7.43
N GLU A 134 -2.22 -6.99 -7.39
CA GLU A 134 -3.13 -7.80 -6.57
C GLU A 134 -2.91 -7.60 -5.05
N ASN A 135 -1.66 -7.42 -4.61
CA ASN A 135 -1.33 -7.27 -3.18
C ASN A 135 -1.43 -5.83 -2.66
N GLY A 136 -1.43 -4.83 -3.52
CA GLY A 136 -1.46 -3.41 -3.16
C GLY A 136 -2.63 -2.66 -3.80
N PRO A 137 -2.45 -2.09 -5.01
CA PRO A 137 -3.40 -1.16 -5.64
C PRO A 137 -4.84 -1.66 -5.70
N LYS A 138 -5.06 -2.91 -6.09
CA LYS A 138 -6.39 -3.51 -6.20
C LYS A 138 -7.16 -3.49 -4.86
N ARG A 139 -6.47 -3.76 -3.75
CA ARG A 139 -7.10 -3.71 -2.42
C ARG A 139 -7.48 -2.29 -2.04
N GLY A 140 -6.62 -1.32 -2.36
CA GLY A 140 -6.92 0.10 -2.19
C GLY A 140 -8.14 0.52 -3.01
N GLU A 141 -8.23 0.10 -4.27
CA GLU A 141 -9.37 0.39 -5.16
C GLU A 141 -10.69 -0.18 -4.61
N ILE A 142 -10.69 -1.41 -4.11
CA ILE A 142 -11.85 -2.03 -3.46
C ILE A 142 -12.28 -1.21 -2.24
N ARG A 143 -11.32 -0.85 -1.38
CA ARG A 143 -11.61 -0.08 -0.15
C ARG A 143 -12.16 1.30 -0.47
N PHE A 144 -11.60 2.00 -1.45
CA PHE A 144 -12.14 3.28 -1.93
C PHE A 144 -13.56 3.12 -2.47
N ALA A 145 -13.81 2.12 -3.30
CA ALA A 145 -15.15 1.85 -3.83
C ALA A 145 -16.19 1.59 -2.72
N GLU A 146 -15.82 0.92 -1.63
CA GLU A 146 -16.68 0.74 -0.46
C GLU A 146 -17.03 2.06 0.21
N ILE A 147 -16.02 2.90 0.50
CA ILE A 147 -16.20 4.22 1.12
C ILE A 147 -17.14 5.11 0.28
N PHE A 148 -16.94 5.15 -1.04
CA PHE A 148 -17.79 5.94 -1.94
C PHE A 148 -19.20 5.36 -2.08
N ARG A 149 -19.34 4.04 -2.11
CA ARG A 149 -20.65 3.38 -2.13
C ARG A 149 -21.48 3.73 -0.90
N GLU A 150 -20.86 3.70 0.28
CA GLU A 150 -21.53 4.09 1.52
C GLU A 150 -21.95 5.56 1.52
N ALA A 151 -21.08 6.46 1.04
CA ALA A 151 -21.41 7.89 0.94
C ALA A 151 -22.58 8.16 -0.02
N MET A 152 -22.62 7.46 -1.15
CA MET A 152 -23.73 7.54 -2.12
C MET A 152 -25.03 6.96 -1.53
N ALA A 153 -24.95 5.83 -0.82
CA ALA A 153 -26.12 5.23 -0.15
C ALA A 153 -26.72 6.12 0.94
N LYS A 154 -25.89 6.97 1.58
CA LYS A 154 -26.35 7.99 2.54
C LYS A 154 -26.81 9.30 1.90
N GLY A 155 -26.79 9.41 0.57
CA GLY A 155 -27.13 10.65 -0.15
C GLY A 155 -26.11 11.79 0.01
N LEU A 156 -24.92 11.50 0.50
CA LEU A 156 -23.85 12.49 0.69
C LEU A 156 -23.13 12.83 -0.62
N LEU A 157 -23.18 11.94 -1.58
CA LEU A 157 -22.68 12.11 -2.94
C LEU A 157 -23.76 11.64 -3.92
N PRO A 158 -23.82 12.22 -5.13
CA PRO A 158 -24.76 11.76 -6.15
C PRO A 158 -24.46 10.32 -6.56
N PRO A 159 -25.52 9.56 -6.99
CA PRO A 159 -25.34 8.20 -7.49
C PRO A 159 -24.42 8.18 -8.73
N ALA A 160 -23.37 7.34 -8.64
CA ALA A 160 -22.41 7.13 -9.72
C ALA A 160 -21.75 5.74 -9.53
N ASP A 161 -20.83 5.37 -10.42
CA ASP A 161 -19.97 4.22 -10.21
C ASP A 161 -18.99 4.51 -9.05
N PRO A 162 -19.08 3.80 -7.90
CA PRO A 162 -18.25 4.08 -6.74
C PRO A 162 -16.76 3.83 -6.99
N HIS A 163 -16.42 2.83 -7.79
CA HIS A 163 -15.04 2.51 -8.16
C HIS A 163 -14.43 3.64 -8.98
N MET A 164 -15.10 4.04 -10.06
CA MET A 164 -14.62 5.13 -10.91
C MET A 164 -14.56 6.47 -10.17
N THR A 165 -15.51 6.72 -9.27
CA THR A 165 -15.52 7.95 -8.45
C THR A 165 -14.31 7.98 -7.51
N GLY A 166 -14.01 6.88 -6.84
CA GLY A 166 -12.81 6.74 -5.99
C GLY A 166 -11.52 6.89 -6.77
N GLN A 167 -11.41 6.30 -7.96
CA GLN A 167 -10.25 6.45 -8.83
C GLN A 167 -10.01 7.90 -9.24
N ARG A 168 -11.05 8.65 -9.61
CA ARG A 168 -10.93 10.08 -9.97
C ARG A 168 -10.41 10.93 -8.82
N LEU A 169 -10.90 10.70 -7.59
CA LEU A 169 -10.33 11.40 -6.43
C LEU A 169 -8.85 11.05 -6.24
N LYS A 170 -8.51 9.77 -6.30
CA LYS A 170 -7.12 9.30 -6.20
C LYS A 170 -6.23 10.00 -7.24
N ASP A 171 -6.65 10.04 -8.50
CA ASP A 171 -5.86 10.61 -9.60
C ASP A 171 -5.65 12.11 -9.42
N LEU A 172 -6.66 12.85 -8.96
CA LEU A 172 -6.54 14.27 -8.63
C LEU A 172 -5.57 14.51 -7.47
N VAL A 173 -5.66 13.69 -6.42
CA VAL A 173 -4.78 13.81 -5.24
C VAL A 173 -3.35 13.43 -5.59
N MET A 174 -3.13 12.38 -6.37
CA MET A 174 -1.79 11.97 -6.80
C MET A 174 -1.15 12.99 -7.73
N SER A 175 -1.91 13.51 -8.72
CA SER A 175 -1.45 14.51 -9.68
C SER A 175 -0.04 14.19 -10.21
N ASP A 176 0.81 15.19 -10.41
CA ASP A 176 2.21 15.03 -10.82
C ASP A 176 3.16 14.68 -9.63
N ILE A 177 2.69 14.88 -8.39
CA ILE A 177 3.48 14.69 -7.18
C ILE A 177 4.04 13.27 -7.11
N TYR A 178 3.18 12.28 -7.36
CA TYR A 178 3.57 10.88 -7.33
C TYR A 178 4.69 10.58 -8.33
N MET A 179 4.57 11.05 -9.57
CA MET A 179 5.57 10.83 -10.61
C MET A 179 6.89 11.56 -10.30
N ARG A 180 6.83 12.81 -9.82
CA ARG A 180 8.02 13.56 -9.42
C ARG A 180 8.76 12.90 -8.26
N ARG A 181 8.02 12.30 -7.33
CA ARG A 181 8.60 11.47 -6.27
C ARG A 181 9.23 10.19 -6.83
N MET A 182 8.55 9.49 -7.74
CA MET A 182 9.09 8.30 -8.41
C MET A 182 10.42 8.60 -9.11
N TRP A 183 10.55 9.75 -9.73
CA TRP A 183 11.80 10.18 -10.42
C TRP A 183 12.85 10.77 -9.48
N GLY A 184 12.58 10.93 -8.19
CA GLY A 184 13.50 11.53 -7.24
C GLY A 184 13.67 13.04 -7.41
N VAL A 185 12.74 13.72 -8.11
CA VAL A 185 12.75 15.17 -8.33
C VAL A 185 12.12 15.92 -7.15
N LEU A 186 11.31 15.23 -6.36
CA LEU A 186 10.60 15.77 -5.20
C LEU A 186 10.84 14.88 -3.98
N ASP A 187 11.26 15.44 -2.86
CA ASP A 187 11.48 14.71 -1.60
C ASP A 187 10.18 14.42 -0.82
N GLY A 188 9.08 15.01 -1.24
CA GLY A 188 7.75 14.90 -0.62
C GLY A 188 7.23 16.23 -0.14
N PHE A 189 6.00 16.21 0.35
CA PHE A 189 5.37 17.37 0.97
C PHE A 189 5.39 17.23 2.49
N GLY A 190 5.61 18.35 3.16
CA GLY A 190 5.30 18.43 4.58
C GLY A 190 3.78 18.44 4.81
N PRO A 191 3.31 18.17 6.06
CA PRO A 191 1.89 18.02 6.37
C PRO A 191 0.99 19.17 5.90
N ALA A 192 1.45 20.42 6.03
CA ALA A 192 0.70 21.60 5.59
C ALA A 192 0.56 21.66 4.06
N GLN A 193 1.62 21.34 3.33
CA GLN A 193 1.60 21.32 1.87
C GLN A 193 0.74 20.18 1.34
N THR A 194 0.84 18.98 1.94
CA THR A 194 -0.03 17.83 1.64
C THR A 194 -1.50 18.23 1.77
N ARG A 195 -1.88 18.81 2.92
CA ARG A 195 -3.27 19.20 3.16
C ARG A 195 -3.75 20.29 2.20
N ALA A 196 -2.95 21.28 1.89
CA ALA A 196 -3.31 22.35 0.96
C ALA A 196 -3.55 21.78 -0.46
N HIS A 197 -2.64 20.95 -0.95
CA HIS A 197 -2.77 20.29 -2.26
C HIS A 197 -4.00 19.38 -2.34
N VAL A 198 -4.23 18.58 -1.29
CA VAL A 198 -5.41 17.69 -1.23
C VAL A 198 -6.70 18.51 -1.16
N ALA A 199 -6.73 19.61 -0.42
CA ALA A 199 -7.92 20.47 -0.34
C ALA A 199 -8.29 21.05 -1.72
N GLU A 200 -7.31 21.51 -2.50
CA GLU A 200 -7.53 21.97 -3.88
C GLU A 200 -8.05 20.83 -4.78
N SER A 201 -7.44 19.65 -4.68
CA SER A 201 -7.87 18.46 -5.42
C SER A 201 -9.32 18.06 -5.10
N VAL A 202 -9.70 18.10 -3.82
CA VAL A 202 -11.07 17.83 -3.35
C VAL A 202 -12.05 18.89 -3.85
N ASP A 203 -11.65 20.15 -3.87
CA ASP A 203 -12.51 21.24 -4.40
C ASP A 203 -12.77 21.07 -5.90
N ILE A 204 -11.77 20.62 -6.67
CA ILE A 204 -11.94 20.26 -8.08
C ILE A 204 -12.88 19.05 -8.21
N PHE A 205 -12.63 18.01 -7.40
CA PHE A 205 -13.47 16.81 -7.38
C PHE A 205 -14.93 17.12 -7.09
N LEU A 206 -15.22 17.91 -6.04
CA LEU A 206 -16.59 18.25 -5.64
C LEU A 206 -17.31 19.11 -6.65
N ARG A 207 -16.62 19.96 -7.40
CA ARG A 207 -17.23 20.71 -8.52
C ARG A 207 -17.70 19.80 -9.65
N ALA A 208 -17.00 18.68 -9.87
CA ALA A 208 -17.32 17.76 -10.96
C ALA A 208 -18.24 16.61 -10.53
N PHE A 209 -18.12 16.14 -9.30
CA PHE A 209 -18.73 14.91 -8.80
C PHE A 209 -19.50 15.09 -7.49
N GLY A 210 -19.53 16.29 -6.93
CA GLY A 210 -20.27 16.61 -5.71
C GLY A 210 -21.77 16.78 -5.96
N PRO A 211 -22.57 16.95 -4.88
CA PRO A 211 -23.98 17.31 -5.01
C PRO A 211 -24.11 18.61 -5.83
N ALA A 212 -25.11 18.66 -6.71
CA ALA A 212 -25.43 19.92 -7.37
C ALA A 212 -25.67 20.99 -6.29
N ALA A 213 -25.07 22.18 -6.45
CA ALA A 213 -25.40 23.30 -5.58
C ALA A 213 -26.90 23.56 -5.71
N LEU A 214 -27.64 23.44 -4.57
CA LEU A 214 -29.05 23.79 -4.48
C LEU A 214 -29.21 25.30 -4.65
#